data_92106011fe736d59d98c584f9c8c6227
#
_entry.id   92106011fe736d59d98c584f9c8c6227
#
_cell.length_a   1.000
_cell.length_b   1.000
_cell.length_c   1.000
_cell.angle_alpha   90.00
_cell.angle_beta   90.00
_cell.angle_gamma   90.00
#
_symmetry.space_group_name_H-M   'P 1'
#
loop_
_entity.id
_entity.type
_entity.pdbx_description
1 polymer ?
#
loop_
_entity_poly.entity_id
_entity_poly.type
_entity_poly.pdbx_seq_one_letter_code
_entity_poly.pdbx_strand_id
1 'polypeptide(L)'
;MACTSMGAAFFIVPFINAITRSGTQQEKELLFNSMLNHKAFEEVLSTKRGHKLGEKEKLILQAVRTVTNVKNRQTRAEDAGLAMLEKMIETNHMLDHKILLFLLEPGQIDSEIRGLIANKFMAKYQRPCCLLTRTNKNGKETYEGSMRGYTKTGIDSFKEVLEQCPGVTYVEGHDNAAGVGIEANHIEDFLYHID
;
A
#
# COMPACT_ATOMS: atom_id res chain seq x y z
N MET A 1 -13.29 14.28 20.74
CA MET A 1 -11.94 13.94 20.23
C MET A 1 -11.81 14.02 18.70
N ALA A 2 -12.83 13.61 17.92
CA ALA A 2 -12.77 13.66 16.45
C ALA A 2 -12.74 15.06 15.83
N CYS A 3 -13.21 16.08 16.53
CA CYS A 3 -13.29 17.46 16.04
C CYS A 3 -11.97 18.26 16.16
N THR A 4 -10.87 17.63 16.52
CA THR A 4 -9.54 18.24 16.53
C THR A 4 -8.74 17.74 15.30
N SER A 5 -7.72 18.50 14.87
CA SER A 5 -6.81 18.06 13.79
C SER A 5 -6.15 16.70 14.11
N MET A 6 -5.74 16.48 15.34
CA MET A 6 -5.19 15.22 15.82
C MET A 6 -6.25 14.09 15.79
N GLY A 7 -7.48 14.38 16.24
CA GLY A 7 -8.59 13.42 16.16
C GLY A 7 -8.91 13.03 14.72
N ALA A 8 -8.94 13.99 13.80
CA ALA A 8 -9.13 13.71 12.38
C ALA A 8 -8.00 12.83 11.82
N ALA A 9 -6.73 13.17 12.12
CA ALA A 9 -5.57 12.43 11.63
C ALA A 9 -5.55 10.96 12.08
N PHE A 10 -5.97 10.65 13.30
CA PHE A 10 -5.92 9.28 13.84
C PHE A 10 -7.22 8.49 13.65
N PHE A 11 -8.38 9.14 13.63
CA PHE A 11 -9.68 8.45 13.62
C PHE A 11 -10.46 8.57 12.30
N ILE A 12 -10.11 9.50 11.41
CA ILE A 12 -10.83 9.70 10.14
C ILE A 12 -9.91 9.40 8.95
N VAL A 13 -8.74 10.05 8.89
CA VAL A 13 -7.81 9.95 7.75
C VAL A 13 -7.42 8.50 7.41
N PRO A 14 -7.15 7.58 8.36
CA PRO A 14 -6.81 6.20 8.01
C PRO A 14 -7.92 5.45 7.27
N PHE A 15 -9.18 5.74 7.56
CA PHE A 15 -10.32 5.13 6.87
C PHE A 15 -10.50 5.70 5.45
N ILE A 16 -10.35 7.02 5.30
CA ILE A 16 -10.38 7.67 3.99
C ILE A 16 -9.24 7.16 3.12
N ASN A 17 -8.02 7.08 3.66
CA ASN A 17 -6.87 6.54 2.94
C ASN A 17 -7.06 5.07 2.55
N ALA A 18 -7.69 4.26 3.38
CA ALA A 18 -7.96 2.87 3.05
C ALA A 18 -8.93 2.76 1.86
N ILE A 19 -10.05 3.49 1.87
CA ILE A 19 -11.03 3.40 0.79
C ILE A 19 -10.53 4.02 -0.51
N THR A 20 -9.76 5.12 -0.46
CA THR A 20 -9.17 5.74 -1.66
C THR A 20 -8.16 4.83 -2.34
N ARG A 21 -7.41 4.02 -1.59
CA ARG A 21 -6.43 3.06 -2.12
C ARG A 21 -7.08 1.74 -2.53
N SER A 22 -7.80 1.09 -1.62
CA SER A 22 -8.25 -0.31 -1.74
C SER A 22 -9.77 -0.46 -1.92
N GLY A 23 -10.52 0.63 -2.00
CA GLY A 23 -11.96 0.62 -2.27
C GLY A 23 -12.27 0.43 -3.75
N THR A 24 -13.38 -0.26 -4.05
CA THR A 24 -13.95 -0.29 -5.39
C THR A 24 -14.44 1.11 -5.80
N GLN A 25 -14.68 1.32 -7.08
CA GLN A 25 -15.23 2.58 -7.58
C GLN A 25 -16.56 2.93 -6.88
N GLN A 26 -17.44 1.96 -6.70
CA GLN A 26 -18.73 2.13 -6.02
C GLN A 26 -18.56 2.52 -4.53
N GLU A 27 -17.59 1.92 -3.83
CA GLU A 27 -17.29 2.26 -2.44
C GLU A 27 -16.74 3.69 -2.33
N LYS A 28 -15.89 4.12 -3.26
CA LYS A 28 -15.35 5.50 -3.34
C LYS A 28 -16.46 6.51 -3.61
N GLU A 29 -17.36 6.22 -4.55
CA GLU A 29 -18.52 7.07 -4.87
C GLU A 29 -19.49 7.18 -3.68
N LEU A 30 -19.73 6.09 -2.95
CA LEU A 30 -20.56 6.10 -1.74
C LEU A 30 -19.96 7.03 -0.68
N LEU A 31 -18.66 6.95 -0.42
CA LEU A 31 -17.97 7.85 0.50
C LEU A 31 -18.11 9.30 0.04
N PHE A 32 -17.80 9.60 -1.23
CA PHE A 32 -17.91 10.94 -1.78
C PHE A 32 -19.32 11.52 -1.64
N ASN A 33 -20.35 10.77 -2.04
CA ASN A 33 -21.74 11.19 -1.90
C ASN A 33 -22.14 11.44 -0.44
N SER A 34 -21.63 10.66 0.50
CA SER A 34 -21.90 10.84 1.93
C SER A 34 -21.29 12.12 2.53
N MET A 35 -20.33 12.74 1.86
CA MET A 35 -19.73 14.01 2.27
C MET A 35 -20.51 15.24 1.76
N LEU A 36 -21.47 15.03 0.85
CA LEU A 36 -22.31 16.11 0.34
C LEU A 36 -23.49 16.34 1.29
N ASN A 37 -23.60 17.56 1.83
CA ASN A 37 -24.64 17.91 2.83
C ASN A 37 -26.06 17.51 2.42
N HIS A 38 -26.41 17.67 1.13
CA HIS A 38 -27.74 17.36 0.62
C HIS A 38 -27.98 15.85 0.43
N LYS A 39 -26.93 15.01 0.42
CA LYS A 39 -27.03 13.56 0.23
C LYS A 39 -26.78 12.74 1.50
N ALA A 40 -25.98 13.25 2.42
CA ALA A 40 -25.54 12.52 3.61
C ALA A 40 -26.69 11.88 4.39
N PHE A 41 -27.84 12.55 4.45
CA PHE A 41 -29.01 12.13 5.23
C PHE A 41 -30.15 11.54 4.38
N GLU A 42 -29.93 11.35 3.07
CA GLU A 42 -30.87 10.64 2.20
C GLU A 42 -31.07 9.19 2.69
N GLU A 43 -32.30 8.71 2.58
CA GLU A 43 -32.64 7.31 2.87
C GLU A 43 -32.37 6.44 1.64
N VAL A 44 -31.51 5.46 1.81
CA VAL A 44 -31.15 4.45 0.81
C VAL A 44 -31.50 3.05 1.29
N LEU A 45 -31.60 2.10 0.38
CA LEU A 45 -31.79 0.70 0.76
C LEU A 45 -30.60 0.22 1.59
N SER A 46 -30.91 -0.41 2.73
CA SER A 46 -29.88 -0.89 3.65
C SER A 46 -29.08 -2.05 3.04
N THR A 47 -27.75 -1.98 3.18
CA THR A 47 -26.83 -3.08 2.87
C THR A 47 -26.29 -3.75 4.13
N LYS A 48 -26.88 -3.46 5.30
CA LYS A 48 -26.49 -4.06 6.58
C LYS A 48 -26.76 -5.55 6.56
N ARG A 49 -25.84 -6.35 7.08
CA ARG A 49 -26.05 -7.80 7.21
C ARG A 49 -27.28 -8.08 8.07
N GLY A 50 -28.20 -8.89 7.55
CA GLY A 50 -29.45 -9.24 8.23
C GLY A 50 -30.52 -8.16 8.14
N HIS A 51 -30.44 -7.16 7.25
CA HIS A 51 -31.49 -6.20 7.00
C HIS A 51 -32.76 -6.89 6.47
N LYS A 52 -33.93 -6.31 6.74
CA LYS A 52 -35.21 -6.77 6.19
C LYS A 52 -35.37 -6.25 4.76
N LEU A 53 -36.14 -6.96 3.96
CA LEU A 53 -36.46 -6.52 2.59
C LEU A 53 -37.13 -5.12 2.63
N GLY A 54 -36.57 -4.17 1.89
CA GLY A 54 -37.02 -2.77 1.85
C GLY A 54 -36.59 -1.91 3.03
N GLU A 55 -35.83 -2.43 3.98
CA GLU A 55 -35.26 -1.62 5.07
C GLU A 55 -34.37 -0.53 4.52
N LYS A 56 -34.54 0.68 5.03
CA LYS A 56 -33.77 1.86 4.64
C LYS A 56 -32.85 2.31 5.76
N GLU A 57 -31.78 2.96 5.39
CA GLU A 57 -30.85 3.60 6.30
C GLU A 57 -30.32 4.92 5.69
N LYS A 58 -29.76 5.80 6.51
CA LYS A 58 -29.13 7.04 6.02
C LYS A 58 -27.84 6.72 5.28
N LEU A 59 -27.60 7.40 4.14
CA LEU A 59 -26.42 7.20 3.30
C LEU A 59 -25.12 7.28 4.10
N ILE A 60 -25.00 8.25 5.03
CA ILE A 60 -23.82 8.41 5.88
C ILE A 60 -23.54 7.17 6.74
N LEU A 61 -24.56 6.48 7.26
CA LEU A 61 -24.39 5.27 8.06
C LEU A 61 -23.90 4.10 7.20
N GLN A 62 -24.41 3.99 5.98
CA GLN A 62 -23.91 3.02 5.01
C GLN A 62 -22.45 3.30 4.65
N ALA A 63 -22.08 4.56 4.42
CA ALA A 63 -20.71 4.96 4.10
C ALA A 63 -19.75 4.65 5.25
N VAL A 64 -20.09 5.00 6.49
CA VAL A 64 -19.27 4.67 7.68
C VAL A 64 -19.00 3.17 7.78
N ARG A 65 -20.03 2.35 7.59
CA ARG A 65 -19.88 0.88 7.60
C ARG A 65 -18.98 0.41 6.44
N THR A 66 -19.17 0.98 5.26
CA THR A 66 -18.40 0.61 4.07
C THR A 66 -16.91 0.95 4.25
N VAL A 67 -16.56 2.17 4.69
CA VAL A 67 -15.15 2.53 4.91
C VAL A 67 -14.50 1.68 6.00
N THR A 68 -15.27 1.31 7.04
CA THR A 68 -14.80 0.40 8.09
C THR A 68 -14.51 -0.99 7.52
N ASN A 69 -15.39 -1.53 6.67
CA ASN A 69 -15.20 -2.83 6.03
C ASN A 69 -13.98 -2.82 5.08
N VAL A 70 -13.81 -1.75 4.31
CA VAL A 70 -12.63 -1.58 3.43
C VAL A 70 -11.35 -1.55 4.27
N LYS A 71 -11.33 -0.77 5.35
CA LYS A 71 -10.17 -0.69 6.25
C LYS A 71 -9.84 -2.07 6.85
N ASN A 72 -10.84 -2.79 7.32
CA ASN A 72 -10.65 -4.14 7.88
C ASN A 72 -10.15 -5.14 6.82
N ARG A 73 -10.63 -5.03 5.57
CA ARG A 73 -10.16 -5.83 4.44
C ARG A 73 -8.69 -5.52 4.13
N GLN A 74 -8.33 -4.25 4.06
CA GLN A 74 -6.96 -3.79 3.85
C GLN A 74 -6.03 -4.29 4.97
N THR A 75 -6.42 -4.14 6.24
CA THR A 75 -5.62 -4.60 7.39
C THR A 75 -5.35 -6.10 7.32
N ARG A 76 -6.36 -6.91 7.00
CA ARG A 76 -6.19 -8.37 6.85
C ARG A 76 -5.22 -8.74 5.73
N ALA A 77 -5.33 -8.05 4.58
CA ALA A 77 -4.41 -8.28 3.46
C ALA A 77 -2.97 -7.84 3.81
N GLU A 78 -2.83 -6.75 4.55
CA GLU A 78 -1.55 -6.25 5.05
C GLU A 78 -0.91 -7.24 6.04
N ASP A 79 -1.67 -7.74 7.02
CA ASP A 79 -1.20 -8.70 8.01
C ASP A 79 -0.77 -10.02 7.36
N ALA A 80 -1.53 -10.51 6.37
CA ALA A 80 -1.17 -11.69 5.60
C ALA A 80 0.12 -11.48 4.78
N GLY A 81 0.27 -10.31 4.14
CA GLY A 81 1.48 -9.93 3.42
C GLY A 81 2.70 -9.84 4.34
N LEU A 82 2.55 -9.23 5.51
CA LEU A 82 3.62 -9.15 6.51
C LEU A 82 4.08 -10.54 6.95
N ALA A 83 3.17 -11.42 7.31
CA ALA A 83 3.50 -12.79 7.74
C ALA A 83 4.21 -13.58 6.63
N MET A 84 3.79 -13.45 5.37
CA MET A 84 4.45 -14.07 4.22
C MET A 84 5.89 -13.58 4.06
N LEU A 85 6.09 -12.26 4.10
CA LEU A 85 7.42 -11.67 3.92
C LEU A 85 8.35 -11.92 5.09
N GLU A 86 7.85 -11.97 6.33
CA GLU A 86 8.64 -12.37 7.50
C GLU A 86 9.22 -13.79 7.34
N LYS A 87 8.40 -14.71 6.83
CA LYS A 87 8.89 -16.05 6.51
C LYS A 87 9.97 -16.04 5.41
N MET A 88 9.83 -15.15 4.39
CA MET A 88 10.87 -15.01 3.35
C MET A 88 12.18 -14.47 3.94
N ILE A 89 12.11 -13.50 4.87
CA ILE A 89 13.28 -12.96 5.57
C ILE A 89 14.06 -14.08 6.26
N GLU A 90 13.37 -14.91 7.02
CA GLU A 90 13.97 -16.03 7.77
C GLU A 90 14.54 -17.09 6.82
N THR A 91 13.76 -17.50 5.81
CA THR A 91 14.16 -18.59 4.89
C THR A 91 15.34 -18.19 4.01
N ASN A 92 15.41 -16.95 3.58
CA ASN A 92 16.43 -16.46 2.64
C ASN A 92 17.56 -15.67 3.32
N HIS A 93 17.62 -15.68 4.65
CA HIS A 93 18.65 -14.96 5.43
C HIS A 93 18.78 -13.48 5.05
N MET A 94 17.66 -12.82 4.71
CA MET A 94 17.66 -11.46 4.15
C MET A 94 18.20 -10.39 5.11
N LEU A 95 18.34 -10.72 6.40
CA LEU A 95 18.96 -9.80 7.37
C LEU A 95 20.49 -9.73 7.27
N ASP A 96 21.11 -10.57 6.47
CA ASP A 96 22.55 -10.49 6.18
C ASP A 96 22.87 -9.37 5.17
N HIS A 97 21.83 -8.85 4.45
CA HIS A 97 21.91 -7.78 3.48
C HIS A 97 21.61 -6.41 4.07
N LYS A 98 22.16 -5.35 3.46
CA LYS A 98 21.92 -3.94 3.88
C LYS A 98 20.52 -3.46 3.57
N ILE A 99 19.88 -4.05 2.57
CA ILE A 99 18.53 -3.74 2.11
C ILE A 99 17.62 -4.97 2.18
N LEU A 100 16.36 -4.78 2.52
CA LEU A 100 15.33 -5.82 2.36
C LEU A 100 14.72 -5.69 0.96
N LEU A 101 15.08 -6.58 0.06
CA LEU A 101 14.57 -6.60 -1.30
C LEU A 101 13.76 -7.87 -1.56
N PHE A 102 12.47 -7.70 -1.79
CA PHE A 102 11.53 -8.78 -2.07
C PHE A 102 11.17 -8.81 -3.55
N LEU A 103 11.44 -9.93 -4.20
CA LEU A 103 10.96 -10.23 -5.54
C LEU A 103 9.69 -11.06 -5.42
N LEU A 104 8.58 -10.54 -5.89
CA LEU A 104 7.25 -11.10 -5.71
C LEU A 104 6.64 -11.53 -7.04
N GLU A 105 5.87 -12.60 -7.02
CA GLU A 105 5.02 -12.99 -8.14
C GLU A 105 3.70 -12.19 -8.16
N PRO A 106 3.07 -12.05 -9.32
CA PRO A 106 1.79 -11.37 -9.45
C PRO A 106 0.73 -11.97 -8.51
N GLY A 107 0.01 -11.10 -7.80
CA GLY A 107 -1.07 -11.50 -6.89
C GLY A 107 -0.63 -11.88 -5.47
N GLN A 108 0.66 -11.97 -5.17
CA GLN A 108 1.13 -12.24 -3.79
C GLN A 108 0.85 -11.07 -2.83
N ILE A 109 1.02 -9.84 -3.29
CA ILE A 109 0.70 -8.63 -2.54
C ILE A 109 0.07 -7.61 -3.48
N ASP A 110 -1.07 -7.06 -3.10
CA ASP A 110 -1.74 -6.01 -3.86
C ASP A 110 -0.85 -4.76 -3.98
N SER A 111 -0.82 -4.16 -5.18
CA SER A 111 -0.07 -2.94 -5.46
C SER A 111 -0.40 -1.80 -4.50
N GLU A 112 -1.67 -1.71 -4.11
CA GLU A 112 -2.22 -0.65 -3.25
C GLU A 112 -1.65 -0.65 -1.82
N ILE A 113 -1.18 -1.81 -1.34
CA ILE A 113 -0.65 -1.96 0.02
C ILE A 113 0.86 -2.18 0.07
N ARG A 114 1.54 -2.40 -1.07
CA ARG A 114 3.00 -2.63 -1.10
C ARG A 114 3.78 -1.55 -0.38
N GLY A 115 3.45 -0.27 -0.63
CA GLY A 115 4.10 0.85 0.02
C GLY A 115 3.85 0.92 1.55
N LEU A 116 2.69 0.45 2.03
CA LEU A 116 2.40 0.37 3.46
C LEU A 116 3.26 -0.72 4.12
N ILE A 117 3.33 -1.89 3.50
CA ILE A 117 4.13 -3.02 3.97
C ILE A 117 5.62 -2.65 3.96
N ALA A 118 6.13 -2.07 2.86
CA ALA A 118 7.52 -1.61 2.77
C ALA A 118 7.88 -0.64 3.91
N ASN A 119 6.97 0.28 4.22
CA ASN A 119 7.16 1.23 5.32
C ASN A 119 7.22 0.55 6.71
N LYS A 120 6.39 -0.47 6.94
CA LYS A 120 6.42 -1.23 8.19
C LYS A 120 7.71 -2.04 8.33
N PHE A 121 8.18 -2.68 7.27
CA PHE A 121 9.44 -3.41 7.28
C PHE A 121 10.64 -2.49 7.46
N MET A 122 10.69 -1.37 6.73
CA MET A 122 11.71 -0.35 6.92
C MET A 122 11.80 0.12 8.38
N ALA A 123 10.66 0.40 9.00
CA ALA A 123 10.61 0.83 10.39
C ALA A 123 11.00 -0.28 11.39
N LYS A 124 10.54 -1.53 11.16
CA LYS A 124 10.80 -2.67 12.03
C LYS A 124 12.27 -3.08 12.00
N TYR A 125 12.83 -3.22 10.82
CA TYR A 125 14.18 -3.74 10.62
C TYR A 125 15.25 -2.66 10.49
N GLN A 126 14.84 -1.37 10.50
CA GLN A 126 15.70 -0.19 10.45
C GLN A 126 16.68 -0.19 9.26
N ARG A 127 16.20 -0.61 8.10
CA ARG A 127 16.95 -0.63 6.83
C ARG A 127 16.02 -0.36 5.65
N PRO A 128 16.55 0.07 4.50
CA PRO A 128 15.74 0.29 3.30
C PRO A 128 14.99 -0.98 2.92
N CYS A 129 13.81 -0.80 2.31
CA CYS A 129 12.95 -1.91 1.90
C CYS A 129 12.36 -1.67 0.52
N CYS A 130 12.52 -2.63 -0.38
CA CYS A 130 11.90 -2.66 -1.71
C CYS A 130 11.01 -3.90 -1.86
N LEU A 131 9.76 -3.68 -2.27
CA LEU A 131 8.83 -4.73 -2.69
C LEU A 131 8.59 -4.60 -4.19
N LEU A 132 9.11 -5.54 -4.96
CA LEU A 132 9.04 -5.56 -6.43
C LEU A 132 8.22 -6.75 -6.88
N THR A 133 7.25 -6.53 -7.76
CA THR A 133 6.43 -7.58 -8.35
C THR A 133 6.80 -7.74 -9.82
N ARG A 134 7.01 -8.98 -10.26
CA ARG A 134 7.22 -9.32 -11.67
C ARG A 134 5.98 -8.95 -12.48
N THR A 135 6.16 -8.21 -13.55
CA THR A 135 5.10 -7.80 -14.47
C THR A 135 5.53 -8.03 -15.92
N ASN A 136 4.56 -8.22 -16.81
CA ASN A 136 4.80 -8.27 -18.25
C ASN A 136 3.95 -7.20 -18.92
N LYS A 137 4.59 -6.22 -19.51
CA LYS A 137 3.93 -5.15 -20.27
C LYS A 137 4.41 -5.19 -21.71
N ASN A 138 3.48 -5.47 -22.63
CA ASN A 138 3.77 -5.51 -24.08
C ASN A 138 4.90 -6.48 -24.47
N GLY A 139 4.99 -7.63 -23.80
CA GLY A 139 6.02 -8.63 -24.03
C GLY A 139 7.37 -8.33 -23.37
N LYS A 140 7.50 -7.20 -22.64
CA LYS A 140 8.69 -6.85 -21.87
C LYS A 140 8.47 -7.20 -20.40
N GLU A 141 9.31 -8.06 -19.85
CA GLU A 141 9.29 -8.40 -18.44
C GLU A 141 10.02 -7.34 -17.62
N THR A 142 9.36 -6.89 -16.55
CA THR A 142 9.90 -5.90 -15.60
C THR A 142 9.55 -6.31 -14.17
N TYR A 143 10.31 -5.78 -13.23
CA TYR A 143 9.95 -5.76 -11.81
C TYR A 143 9.50 -4.36 -11.44
N GLU A 144 8.28 -4.22 -10.92
CA GLU A 144 7.74 -2.93 -10.53
C GLU A 144 7.23 -2.95 -9.09
N GLY A 145 7.49 -1.89 -8.35
CA GLY A 145 7.02 -1.88 -6.98
C GLY A 145 7.26 -0.59 -6.21
N SER A 146 7.37 -0.76 -4.91
CA SER A 146 7.52 0.36 -3.97
C SER A 146 8.80 0.22 -3.18
N MET A 147 9.51 1.35 -3.03
CA MET A 147 10.66 1.43 -2.14
C MET A 147 10.41 2.37 -0.96
N ARG A 148 11.08 2.08 0.15
CA ARG A 148 11.19 2.96 1.32
C ARG A 148 12.63 2.99 1.78
N GLY A 149 13.25 4.17 1.75
CA GLY A 149 14.57 4.43 2.30
C GLY A 149 14.52 4.59 3.81
N TYR A 150 15.61 4.28 4.49
CA TYR A 150 15.76 4.50 5.93
C TYR A 150 16.78 5.61 6.19
N THR A 151 16.30 6.76 6.63
CA THR A 151 17.08 8.01 6.73
C THR A 151 18.28 7.95 7.67
N LYS A 152 18.33 6.99 8.61
CA LYS A 152 19.46 6.83 9.54
C LYS A 152 20.63 6.01 8.96
N THR A 153 20.56 5.62 7.69
CA THR A 153 21.67 4.93 7.01
C THR A 153 22.79 5.89 6.55
N GLY A 154 22.59 7.21 6.67
CA GLY A 154 23.50 8.20 6.12
C GLY A 154 23.30 8.48 4.62
N ILE A 155 22.25 7.90 4.02
CA ILE A 155 21.82 8.15 2.64
C ILE A 155 20.67 9.16 2.68
N ASP A 156 20.90 10.36 2.13
CA ASP A 156 19.88 11.42 2.12
C ASP A 156 18.75 11.11 1.14
N SER A 157 19.08 10.60 -0.04
CA SER A 157 18.13 10.21 -1.07
C SER A 157 18.38 8.76 -1.54
N PHE A 158 17.53 7.86 -1.11
CA PHE A 158 17.57 6.48 -1.60
C PHE A 158 17.07 6.37 -3.06
N LYS A 159 16.27 7.33 -3.49
CA LYS A 159 15.88 7.50 -4.89
C LYS A 159 17.08 7.70 -5.80
N GLU A 160 17.98 8.62 -5.47
CA GLU A 160 19.19 8.88 -6.25
C GLU A 160 20.10 7.64 -6.35
N VAL A 161 20.18 6.84 -5.28
CA VAL A 161 20.91 5.57 -5.31
C VAL A 161 20.30 4.61 -6.31
N LEU A 162 18.96 4.47 -6.30
CA LEU A 162 18.25 3.59 -7.22
C LEU A 162 18.38 4.04 -8.69
N GLU A 163 18.33 5.33 -8.96
CA GLU A 163 18.46 5.89 -10.31
C GLU A 163 19.82 5.58 -10.97
N GLN A 164 20.85 5.30 -10.16
CA GLN A 164 22.17 4.92 -10.65
C GLN A 164 22.34 3.41 -10.85
N CYS A 165 21.38 2.60 -10.41
CA CYS A 165 21.47 1.15 -10.53
C CYS A 165 21.17 0.67 -11.95
N PRO A 166 21.87 -0.40 -12.42
CA PRO A 166 21.62 -0.99 -13.73
C PRO A 166 20.17 -1.45 -13.92
N GLY A 167 19.64 -1.27 -15.12
CA GLY A 167 18.31 -1.74 -15.50
C GLY A 167 17.15 -0.99 -14.90
N VAL A 168 17.37 0.02 -14.06
CA VAL A 168 16.30 0.87 -13.54
C VAL A 168 15.70 1.71 -14.67
N THR A 169 14.40 1.61 -14.87
CA THR A 169 13.67 2.31 -15.93
C THR A 169 13.01 3.60 -15.45
N TYR A 170 12.62 3.64 -14.18
CA TYR A 170 12.08 4.84 -13.52
C TYR A 170 12.20 4.72 -12.00
N VAL A 171 12.30 5.86 -11.33
CA VAL A 171 12.08 6.02 -9.89
C VAL A 171 11.22 7.26 -9.69
N GLU A 172 9.95 7.07 -9.31
CA GLU A 172 8.96 8.14 -9.20
C GLU A 172 8.47 8.32 -7.77
N GLY A 173 8.64 9.51 -7.22
CA GLY A 173 8.20 9.85 -5.86
C GLY A 173 9.21 10.70 -5.12
N HIS A 174 9.22 10.56 -3.79
CA HIS A 174 10.10 11.30 -2.89
C HIS A 174 11.41 10.54 -2.64
N ASP A 175 12.42 11.23 -2.12
CA ASP A 175 13.79 10.71 -1.87
C ASP A 175 13.82 9.35 -1.14
N ASN A 176 12.94 9.18 -0.15
CA ASN A 176 12.87 7.95 0.64
C ASN A 176 11.51 7.22 0.54
N ALA A 177 10.68 7.56 -0.44
CA ALA A 177 9.39 6.90 -0.69
C ALA A 177 8.97 7.04 -2.16
N ALA A 178 9.30 6.05 -2.98
CA ALA A 178 9.03 6.08 -4.41
C ALA A 178 8.52 4.74 -4.95
N GLY A 179 7.95 4.81 -6.17
CA GLY A 179 7.77 3.67 -7.05
C GLY A 179 9.02 3.45 -7.87
N VAL A 180 9.35 2.21 -8.19
CA VAL A 180 10.52 1.84 -8.99
C VAL A 180 10.17 0.77 -10.00
N GLY A 181 10.75 0.88 -11.19
CA GLY A 181 10.69 -0.11 -12.24
C GLY A 181 12.08 -0.54 -12.68
N ILE A 182 12.27 -1.85 -12.91
CA ILE A 182 13.56 -2.45 -13.27
C ILE A 182 13.32 -3.47 -14.38
N GLU A 183 14.15 -3.50 -15.40
CA GLU A 183 14.11 -4.53 -16.43
C GLU A 183 14.48 -5.89 -15.84
N ALA A 184 13.70 -6.93 -16.14
CA ALA A 184 13.88 -8.25 -15.50
C ALA A 184 15.23 -8.89 -15.83
N ASN A 185 15.79 -8.61 -17.01
CA ASN A 185 17.12 -9.11 -17.42
C ASN A 185 18.28 -8.45 -16.68
N HIS A 186 18.05 -7.34 -15.97
CA HIS A 186 19.06 -6.64 -15.18
C HIS A 186 18.88 -6.83 -13.66
N ILE A 187 17.97 -7.70 -13.22
CA ILE A 187 17.67 -7.84 -11.80
C ILE A 187 18.87 -8.33 -10.98
N GLU A 188 19.72 -9.19 -11.53
CA GLU A 188 20.92 -9.68 -10.84
C GLU A 188 21.95 -8.57 -10.69
N ASP A 189 22.19 -7.76 -11.73
CA ASP A 189 23.09 -6.61 -11.68
C ASP A 189 22.58 -5.56 -10.69
N PHE A 190 21.27 -5.33 -10.68
CA PHE A 190 20.62 -4.45 -9.71
C PHE A 190 20.83 -4.92 -8.27
N LEU A 191 20.60 -6.22 -8.01
CA LEU A 191 20.81 -6.82 -6.69
C LEU A 191 22.24 -6.62 -6.19
N TYR A 192 23.21 -6.84 -7.07
CA TYR A 192 24.63 -6.67 -6.74
C TYR A 192 25.00 -5.22 -6.41
N HIS A 193 24.39 -4.25 -7.09
CA HIS A 193 24.74 -2.83 -6.90
C HIS A 193 24.07 -2.20 -5.67
N ILE A 194 22.91 -2.72 -5.25
CA ILE A 194 22.12 -2.10 -4.18
C ILE A 194 22.48 -2.63 -2.79
N ASP A 195 23.18 -3.74 -2.66
CA ASP A 195 23.62 -4.34 -1.40
C ASP A 195 25.05 -3.92 -1.06
#